data_646846d9f397f7e5aecd2e4f922c39d3
#
_entry.id   646846d9f397f7e5aecd2e4f922c39d3
#
_cell.length_a   1.000
_cell.length_b   1.000
_cell.length_c   1.000
_cell.angle_alpha   90.00
_cell.angle_beta   90.00
_cell.angle_gamma   90.00
#
_symmetry.space_group_name_H-M   'P 1'
#
loop_
_entity.id
_entity.type
_entity.pdbx_description
1 polymer ?
#
loop_
_entity_poly.entity_id
_entity_poly.type
_entity_poly.pdbx_seq_one_letter_code
_entity_poly.pdbx_strand_id
1 'polypeptide(L)'
;VAAKKPDPKGKAGDGDDPAAPQQIGKNSHDHLGTVSLIDLPDAAGLKVFTDTVNANNRLGYAVSGLEQPLPDAKPVPVPERHGEPSVFEHVIYVIKENRTYDQVFGDVKAGNGDPALCIFGDDVTPNHHKLAREFTLLDNFYCSGVLSADGHSWANAAYATDYLEKQFGQFTRSYPYEGSDPLAFPTSGFLWDNALAKKKTFRNYGEFVKSSYEPRGATWADLYADYTNGTAKVKVTATPNIKSLVPHSHPNFPGFPLTTPDVYRARLFIDELKEYERKGTFPNLVYLFLPCDH
;
A
#
# COMPACT_ATOMS: atom_id res chain seq x y z
N VAL A 1 5.54 -27.15 18.08
CA VAL A 1 6.79 -26.43 18.39
C VAL A 1 7.92 -27.40 18.10
N ALA A 2 8.54 -27.31 16.92
CA ALA A 2 9.71 -28.11 16.58
C ALA A 2 10.96 -27.40 17.15
N ALA A 3 11.62 -28.03 18.09
CA ALA A 3 12.86 -27.55 18.64
C ALA A 3 13.92 -27.45 17.52
N LYS A 4 14.52 -26.28 17.38
CA LYS A 4 15.65 -26.04 16.48
C LYS A 4 16.82 -26.96 16.90
N LYS A 5 17.31 -27.79 15.99
CA LYS A 5 18.55 -28.55 16.23
C LYS A 5 19.71 -27.55 16.37
N PRO A 6 20.64 -27.74 17.33
CA PRO A 6 21.79 -26.86 17.48
C PRO A 6 22.69 -26.93 16.24
N ASP A 7 23.14 -25.78 15.77
CA ASP A 7 24.12 -25.63 14.70
C ASP A 7 25.47 -26.22 15.17
N PRO A 8 26.08 -27.19 14.45
CA PRO A 8 27.34 -27.79 14.86
C PRO A 8 28.57 -26.90 14.73
N LYS A 9 28.43 -25.67 14.30
CA LYS A 9 29.55 -24.70 14.18
C LYS A 9 29.52 -23.54 15.18
N GLY A 10 28.85 -23.72 16.32
CA GLY A 10 29.08 -23.00 17.56
C GLY A 10 29.57 -21.54 17.46
N LYS A 11 28.93 -20.69 16.64
CA LYS A 11 28.83 -19.28 17.00
C LYS A 11 27.61 -19.15 17.87
N ALA A 12 27.85 -18.98 19.18
CA ALA A 12 26.82 -18.50 20.08
C ALA A 12 26.19 -17.29 19.37
N GLY A 13 24.92 -17.40 19.00
CA GLY A 13 24.12 -16.22 18.73
C GLY A 13 24.27 -15.32 19.94
N ASP A 14 24.28 -14.02 19.75
CA ASP A 14 24.34 -13.04 20.83
C ASP A 14 23.35 -13.50 21.90
N GLY A 15 23.92 -14.07 22.98
CA GLY A 15 23.13 -14.63 24.06
C GLY A 15 22.32 -13.48 24.61
N ASP A 16 21.03 -13.70 24.74
CA ASP A 16 20.16 -12.80 25.47
C ASP A 16 20.83 -12.54 26.83
N ASP A 17 21.40 -11.37 26.99
CA ASP A 17 21.87 -10.92 28.30
C ASP A 17 20.60 -10.80 29.17
N PRO A 18 20.41 -11.64 30.17
CA PRO A 18 19.21 -11.59 31.01
C PRO A 18 19.07 -10.27 31.78
N ALA A 19 20.08 -9.41 31.75
CA ALA A 19 20.08 -8.08 32.33
C ALA A 19 19.81 -6.98 31.30
N ALA A 20 19.80 -7.26 30.00
CA ALA A 20 19.43 -6.29 28.98
C ALA A 20 17.91 -6.07 29.00
N PRO A 21 17.43 -4.81 28.94
CA PRO A 21 15.99 -4.56 28.81
C PRO A 21 15.50 -5.27 27.55
N GLN A 22 14.54 -6.19 27.68
CA GLN A 22 13.91 -6.82 26.54
C GLN A 22 13.29 -5.72 25.67
N GLN A 23 13.77 -5.60 24.45
CA GLN A 23 13.19 -4.70 23.45
C GLN A 23 11.92 -5.35 22.88
N ILE A 24 10.82 -5.15 23.59
CA ILE A 24 9.51 -5.67 23.18
C ILE A 24 9.08 -4.98 21.88
N GLY A 25 8.55 -5.75 20.94
CA GLY A 25 7.95 -5.24 19.71
C GLY A 25 8.89 -5.17 18.49
N LYS A 26 10.10 -5.76 18.55
CA LYS A 26 11.05 -5.76 17.42
C LYS A 26 10.89 -6.94 16.46
N ASN A 27 10.21 -7.99 16.85
CA ASN A 27 9.95 -9.15 16.00
C ASN A 27 8.60 -9.80 16.35
N SER A 28 8.14 -10.71 15.51
CA SER A 28 6.83 -11.36 15.68
C SER A 28 6.72 -12.21 16.96
N HIS A 29 7.82 -12.58 17.58
CA HIS A 29 7.84 -13.33 18.84
C HIS A 29 7.60 -12.42 20.06
N ASP A 30 7.77 -11.14 19.91
CA ASP A 30 7.61 -10.14 20.98
C ASP A 30 6.19 -9.58 21.04
N HIS A 31 5.30 -10.03 20.17
CA HIS A 31 3.91 -9.58 20.17
C HIS A 31 3.22 -10.04 21.45
N LEU A 32 2.68 -9.08 22.18
CA LEU A 32 1.87 -9.31 23.36
C LEU A 32 0.42 -9.50 22.96
N GLY A 33 -0.15 -10.64 23.29
CA GLY A 33 -1.58 -10.88 23.17
C GLY A 33 -2.33 -10.30 24.38
N THR A 34 -3.60 -10.03 24.20
CA THR A 34 -4.51 -9.65 25.28
C THR A 34 -5.66 -10.63 25.39
N VAL A 35 -6.12 -10.86 26.62
CA VAL A 35 -7.37 -11.56 26.89
C VAL A 35 -8.29 -10.60 27.61
N SER A 36 -9.46 -10.35 27.05
CA SER A 36 -10.47 -9.49 27.65
C SER A 36 -11.64 -10.35 28.15
N LEU A 37 -12.04 -10.12 29.38
CA LEU A 37 -13.27 -10.67 29.93
C LEU A 37 -14.33 -9.58 29.85
N ILE A 38 -15.42 -9.84 29.14
CA ILE A 38 -16.50 -8.87 28.92
C ILE A 38 -17.79 -9.49 29.41
N ASP A 39 -18.47 -8.81 30.33
CA ASP A 39 -19.79 -9.22 30.77
C ASP A 39 -20.80 -9.11 29.63
N LEU A 40 -21.74 -10.03 29.56
CA LEU A 40 -22.82 -9.95 28.60
C LEU A 40 -23.68 -8.71 28.89
N PRO A 41 -23.81 -7.77 27.92
CA PRO A 41 -24.58 -6.57 28.15
C PRO A 41 -26.09 -6.89 28.25
N ASP A 42 -26.80 -6.15 29.06
CA ASP A 42 -28.24 -6.08 28.99
C ASP A 42 -28.72 -5.32 27.71
N ALA A 43 -30.02 -5.20 27.51
CA ALA A 43 -30.56 -4.55 26.33
C ALA A 43 -30.12 -3.06 26.20
N ALA A 44 -29.95 -2.37 27.32
CA ALA A 44 -29.51 -0.97 27.31
C ALA A 44 -28.03 -0.87 26.96
N GLY A 45 -27.20 -1.72 27.56
CA GLY A 45 -25.77 -1.81 27.26
C GLY A 45 -25.51 -2.23 25.80
N LEU A 46 -26.27 -3.21 25.29
CA LEU A 46 -26.19 -3.62 23.89
C LEU A 46 -26.50 -2.47 22.93
N LYS A 47 -27.51 -1.65 23.28
CA LYS A 47 -27.84 -0.46 22.48
C LYS A 47 -26.65 0.53 22.46
N VAL A 48 -26.03 0.81 23.61
CA VAL A 48 -24.87 1.71 23.68
C VAL A 48 -23.71 1.18 22.84
N PHE A 49 -23.41 -0.11 22.91
CA PHE A 49 -22.35 -0.72 22.09
C PHE A 49 -22.66 -0.64 20.59
N THR A 50 -23.92 -0.91 20.21
CA THR A 50 -24.37 -0.79 18.83
C THR A 50 -24.24 0.64 18.32
N ASP A 51 -24.67 1.62 19.10
CA ASP A 51 -24.57 3.03 18.73
C ASP A 51 -23.09 3.45 18.57
N THR A 52 -22.23 2.96 19.46
CA THR A 52 -20.77 3.20 19.40
C THR A 52 -20.15 2.60 18.14
N VAL A 53 -20.48 1.34 17.80
CA VAL A 53 -20.01 0.68 16.57
C VAL A 53 -20.49 1.44 15.33
N ASN A 54 -21.75 1.82 15.29
CA ASN A 54 -22.32 2.57 14.18
C ASN A 54 -21.62 3.94 14.01
N ALA A 55 -21.34 4.63 15.12
CA ALA A 55 -20.62 5.90 15.10
C ALA A 55 -19.17 5.72 14.62
N ASN A 56 -18.44 4.74 15.16
CA ASN A 56 -17.06 4.45 14.77
C ASN A 56 -16.93 4.06 13.29
N ASN A 57 -17.89 3.27 12.78
CA ASN A 57 -17.95 2.87 11.38
C ASN A 57 -18.54 3.95 10.48
N ARG A 58 -18.94 5.10 11.03
CA ARG A 58 -19.60 6.17 10.28
C ARG A 58 -20.78 5.67 9.44
N LEU A 59 -21.59 4.76 10.00
CA LEU A 59 -22.68 4.09 9.28
C LEU A 59 -23.65 5.11 8.65
N GLY A 60 -23.97 6.19 9.34
CA GLY A 60 -24.82 7.26 8.80
C GLY A 60 -24.27 7.84 7.51
N TYR A 61 -22.96 8.13 7.48
CA TYR A 61 -22.27 8.62 6.27
C TYR A 61 -22.25 7.58 5.15
N ALA A 62 -21.99 6.32 5.48
CA ALA A 62 -21.98 5.24 4.49
C ALA A 62 -23.36 5.02 3.88
N VAL A 63 -24.44 5.14 4.68
CA VAL A 63 -25.82 5.02 4.21
C VAL A 63 -26.21 6.23 3.35
N SER A 64 -25.86 7.46 3.76
CA SER A 64 -26.16 8.66 2.96
C SER A 64 -25.47 8.62 1.60
N GLY A 65 -24.29 8.02 1.51
CA GLY A 65 -23.59 7.82 0.23
C GLY A 65 -24.33 6.94 -0.77
N LEU A 66 -25.26 6.10 -0.30
CA LEU A 66 -26.12 5.25 -1.15
C LEU A 66 -27.39 5.98 -1.65
N GLU A 67 -27.70 7.13 -1.09
CA GLU A 67 -28.83 7.95 -1.56
C GLU A 67 -28.58 8.46 -2.98
N GLN A 68 -29.65 8.85 -3.66
CA GLN A 68 -29.52 9.47 -4.98
C GLN A 68 -28.76 10.80 -4.88
N PRO A 69 -27.85 11.08 -5.83
CA PRO A 69 -27.14 12.36 -5.85
C PRO A 69 -28.11 13.53 -6.00
N LEU A 70 -27.84 14.62 -5.32
CA LEU A 70 -28.62 15.85 -5.46
C LEU A 70 -28.37 16.47 -6.84
N PRO A 71 -29.41 16.86 -7.60
CA PRO A 71 -29.26 17.39 -8.96
C PRO A 71 -28.36 18.63 -9.03
N ASP A 72 -28.42 19.47 -7.99
CA ASP A 72 -27.74 20.75 -7.92
C ASP A 72 -26.56 20.74 -6.90
N ALA A 73 -26.05 19.55 -6.58
CA ALA A 73 -24.91 19.44 -5.66
C ALA A 73 -23.72 20.23 -6.18
N LYS A 74 -23.17 21.09 -5.33
CA LYS A 74 -21.93 21.85 -5.67
C LYS A 74 -20.72 20.94 -5.49
N PRO A 75 -19.70 21.11 -6.33
CA PRO A 75 -18.45 20.38 -6.17
C PRO A 75 -17.80 20.61 -4.79
N VAL A 76 -17.47 19.52 -4.10
CA VAL A 76 -16.73 19.53 -2.82
C VAL A 76 -15.60 18.51 -2.90
N PRO A 77 -14.54 18.60 -2.07
CA PRO A 77 -13.42 17.67 -2.14
C PRO A 77 -13.85 16.20 -2.03
N VAL A 78 -14.69 15.87 -1.06
CA VAL A 78 -15.26 14.53 -0.88
C VAL A 78 -16.78 14.68 -0.84
N PRO A 79 -17.49 14.38 -1.94
CA PRO A 79 -18.95 14.44 -2.00
C PRO A 79 -19.61 13.48 -0.99
N GLU A 80 -20.76 13.86 -0.50
CA GLU A 80 -21.52 13.08 0.47
C GLU A 80 -22.18 11.85 -0.18
N ARG A 81 -22.65 12.00 -1.42
CA ARG A 81 -23.36 10.95 -2.16
C ARG A 81 -22.61 10.53 -3.40
N HIS A 82 -22.72 9.26 -3.76
CA HIS A 82 -22.11 8.74 -4.97
C HIS A 82 -22.72 9.40 -6.21
N GLY A 83 -21.86 9.96 -7.06
CA GLY A 83 -22.27 10.63 -8.30
C GLY A 83 -22.36 12.15 -8.20
N GLU A 84 -22.26 12.71 -7.01
CA GLU A 84 -22.10 14.16 -6.83
C GLU A 84 -20.70 14.61 -7.27
N PRO A 85 -20.55 15.87 -7.75
CA PRO A 85 -19.29 16.34 -8.30
C PRO A 85 -18.23 16.59 -7.22
N SER A 86 -16.98 16.25 -7.55
CA SER A 86 -15.80 16.61 -6.75
C SER A 86 -15.07 17.80 -7.39
N VAL A 87 -14.37 18.60 -6.56
CA VAL A 87 -13.40 19.58 -7.03
C VAL A 87 -12.11 18.94 -7.52
N PHE A 88 -11.85 17.66 -7.18
CA PHE A 88 -10.69 16.92 -7.65
C PHE A 88 -10.99 16.26 -8.99
N GLU A 89 -10.21 16.63 -9.99
CA GLU A 89 -10.29 16.05 -11.33
C GLU A 89 -9.31 14.91 -11.50
N HIS A 90 -8.20 14.92 -10.74
CA HIS A 90 -7.10 13.97 -10.82
C HIS A 90 -6.71 13.47 -9.44
N VAL A 91 -6.49 12.16 -9.33
CA VAL A 91 -5.99 11.49 -8.13
C VAL A 91 -4.76 10.67 -8.48
N ILE A 92 -3.65 10.93 -7.81
CA ILE A 92 -2.45 10.10 -7.88
C ILE A 92 -2.41 9.25 -6.60
N TYR A 93 -2.58 7.95 -6.76
CA TYR A 93 -2.51 6.98 -5.68
C TYR A 93 -1.13 6.35 -5.65
N VAL A 94 -0.29 6.82 -4.73
CA VAL A 94 1.08 6.32 -4.58
C VAL A 94 1.08 5.17 -3.59
N ILE A 95 1.47 3.98 -4.05
CA ILE A 95 1.70 2.81 -3.21
C ILE A 95 3.20 2.72 -2.98
N LYS A 96 3.62 3.06 -1.76
CA LYS A 96 5.01 3.02 -1.34
C LYS A 96 5.13 2.04 -0.17
N GLU A 97 5.89 0.98 -0.37
CA GLU A 97 5.98 -0.12 0.58
C GLU A 97 7.43 -0.56 0.85
N ASN A 98 7.64 -1.29 1.90
CA ASN A 98 6.77 -1.41 3.05
C ASN A 98 7.57 -1.11 4.31
N ARG A 99 7.23 -0.06 5.01
CA ARG A 99 7.76 0.30 6.32
C ARG A 99 6.61 0.65 7.26
N THR A 100 6.81 0.35 8.54
CA THR A 100 5.83 0.77 9.54
C THR A 100 5.89 2.28 9.73
N TYR A 101 4.81 2.85 10.25
CA TYR A 101 4.74 4.27 10.56
C TYR A 101 5.95 4.74 11.38
N ASP A 102 6.24 4.05 12.48
CA ASP A 102 7.33 4.44 13.39
C ASP A 102 8.71 4.35 12.75
N GLN A 103 8.94 3.41 11.82
CA GLN A 103 10.23 3.30 11.13
C GLN A 103 10.54 4.55 10.31
N VAL A 104 9.54 5.27 9.82
CA VAL A 104 9.69 6.47 8.98
C VAL A 104 9.34 7.74 9.75
N PHE A 105 8.22 7.76 10.48
CA PHE A 105 7.64 8.94 11.11
C PHE A 105 7.67 8.91 12.63
N GLY A 106 8.37 7.96 13.24
CA GLY A 106 8.47 7.86 14.70
C GLY A 106 9.06 9.11 15.37
N ASP A 107 9.88 9.89 14.64
CA ASP A 107 10.46 11.15 15.08
C ASP A 107 9.55 12.38 14.87
N VAL A 108 8.39 12.24 14.25
CA VAL A 108 7.44 13.33 14.00
C VAL A 108 6.66 13.64 15.29
N LYS A 109 7.05 14.72 15.95
CA LYS A 109 6.49 15.12 17.28
C LYS A 109 4.97 15.38 17.27
N ALA A 110 4.40 15.73 16.15
CA ALA A 110 2.97 16.01 16.01
C ALA A 110 2.13 14.72 15.88
N GLY A 111 2.77 13.58 15.61
CA GLY A 111 2.13 12.28 15.43
C GLY A 111 2.25 11.42 16.68
N ASN A 112 1.53 10.30 16.68
CA ASN A 112 1.54 9.30 17.76
C ASN A 112 2.55 8.18 17.42
N GLY A 113 3.84 8.55 17.25
CA GLY A 113 4.92 7.64 16.94
C GLY A 113 5.90 7.41 18.07
N ASP A 114 6.69 6.34 17.96
CA ASP A 114 7.80 6.04 18.87
C ASP A 114 9.15 6.35 18.20
N PRO A 115 9.86 7.42 18.64
CA PRO A 115 11.18 7.76 18.09
C PRO A 115 12.23 6.65 18.24
N ALA A 116 12.06 5.76 19.23
CA ALA A 116 13.00 4.66 19.44
C ALA A 116 12.93 3.60 18.32
N LEU A 117 11.83 3.56 17.56
CA LEU A 117 11.63 2.67 16.42
C LEU A 117 11.97 3.35 15.09
N CYS A 118 12.29 4.65 15.07
CA CYS A 118 12.58 5.39 13.86
C CYS A 118 13.96 5.00 13.30
N ILE A 119 13.96 4.47 12.08
CA ILE A 119 15.17 4.04 11.36
C ILE A 119 15.46 5.01 10.21
N PHE A 120 14.43 5.54 9.58
CA PHE A 120 14.49 6.38 8.38
C PHE A 120 13.87 7.75 8.67
N GLY A 121 14.42 8.46 9.66
CA GLY A 121 13.93 9.77 10.09
C GLY A 121 14.09 10.89 9.05
N ASP A 122 13.89 12.12 9.47
CA ASP A 122 13.84 13.31 8.58
C ASP A 122 15.12 13.50 7.74
N ASP A 123 16.27 13.09 8.24
CA ASP A 123 17.55 13.13 7.52
C ASP A 123 17.62 12.14 6.33
N VAL A 124 16.92 11.02 6.42
CA VAL A 124 16.85 9.99 5.36
C VAL A 124 15.63 10.18 4.46
N THR A 125 14.51 10.59 5.03
CA THR A 125 13.23 10.75 4.30
C THR A 125 12.67 12.18 4.34
N PRO A 126 13.45 13.21 3.93
CA PRO A 126 13.06 14.62 4.09
C PRO A 126 11.78 14.97 3.32
N ASN A 127 11.55 14.34 2.16
CA ASN A 127 10.34 14.60 1.36
C ASN A 127 9.08 14.01 1.99
N HIS A 128 9.17 12.82 2.63
CA HIS A 128 8.07 12.23 3.37
C HIS A 128 7.69 13.12 4.55
N HIS A 129 8.69 13.55 5.31
CA HIS A 129 8.50 14.44 6.46
C HIS A 129 7.95 15.81 6.06
N LYS A 130 8.40 16.36 4.91
CA LYS A 130 7.83 17.59 4.37
C LYS A 130 6.33 17.42 4.07
N LEU A 131 5.95 16.34 3.37
CA LEU A 131 4.54 16.06 3.08
C LEU A 131 3.72 15.87 4.36
N ALA A 132 4.25 15.16 5.35
CA ALA A 132 3.59 14.96 6.63
C ALA A 132 3.37 16.27 7.41
N ARG A 133 4.29 17.24 7.30
CA ARG A 133 4.19 18.54 7.95
C ARG A 133 3.27 19.50 7.20
N GLU A 134 3.21 19.44 5.88
CA GLU A 134 2.47 20.39 5.06
C GLU A 134 1.03 19.96 4.78
N PHE A 135 0.74 18.66 4.87
CA PHE A 135 -0.55 18.08 4.55
C PHE A 135 -1.09 17.21 5.68
N THR A 136 -2.02 16.31 5.38
CA THR A 136 -2.62 15.43 6.38
C THR A 136 -1.71 14.26 6.68
N LEU A 137 -1.35 14.10 7.96
CA LEU A 137 -0.67 12.93 8.51
C LEU A 137 -1.68 12.02 9.18
N LEU A 138 -1.71 10.74 8.79
CA LEU A 138 -2.55 9.72 9.41
C LEU A 138 -1.65 8.83 10.29
N ASP A 139 -1.52 9.19 11.55
CA ASP A 139 -0.60 8.59 12.52
C ASP A 139 -1.15 7.35 13.25
N ASN A 140 -2.44 7.07 13.09
CA ASN A 140 -3.11 5.88 13.60
C ASN A 140 -3.86 5.14 12.48
N PHE A 141 -3.29 5.13 11.28
CA PHE A 141 -3.82 4.38 10.15
C PHE A 141 -3.18 2.99 10.11
N TYR A 142 -3.95 1.98 10.49
CA TYR A 142 -3.47 0.61 10.59
C TYR A 142 -3.71 -0.15 9.28
N CYS A 143 -2.74 -0.97 8.90
CA CYS A 143 -2.88 -1.85 7.75
C CYS A 143 -3.87 -2.98 8.08
N SER A 144 -4.84 -3.19 7.20
CA SER A 144 -5.82 -4.28 7.35
C SER A 144 -5.24 -5.64 6.89
N GLY A 145 -4.20 -5.63 6.05
CA GLY A 145 -3.54 -6.83 5.56
C GLY A 145 -2.46 -7.31 6.51
N VAL A 146 -2.37 -8.61 6.72
CA VAL A 146 -1.31 -9.24 7.53
C VAL A 146 -0.06 -9.51 6.68
N LEU A 147 -0.26 -9.81 5.39
CA LEU A 147 0.78 -9.99 4.38
C LEU A 147 0.59 -9.01 3.23
N SER A 148 1.62 -8.84 2.38
CA SER A 148 1.53 -7.92 1.23
C SER A 148 0.41 -8.32 0.25
N ALA A 149 0.15 -9.60 0.04
CA ALA A 149 -0.90 -10.06 -0.87
C ALA A 149 -2.30 -9.54 -0.47
N ASP A 150 -2.67 -9.66 0.79
CA ASP A 150 -3.92 -9.11 1.31
C ASP A 150 -3.84 -7.58 1.46
N GLY A 151 -2.69 -7.02 1.84
CA GLY A 151 -2.45 -5.58 1.88
C GLY A 151 -2.68 -4.89 0.54
N HIS A 152 -2.12 -5.42 -0.56
CA HIS A 152 -2.38 -4.89 -1.91
C HIS A 152 -3.86 -5.03 -2.31
N SER A 153 -4.52 -6.13 -1.92
CA SER A 153 -5.97 -6.27 -2.18
C SER A 153 -6.79 -5.25 -1.41
N TRP A 154 -6.50 -5.00 -0.14
CA TRP A 154 -7.11 -3.93 0.64
C TRP A 154 -6.88 -2.55 0.01
N ALA A 155 -5.64 -2.27 -0.42
CA ALA A 155 -5.31 -1.00 -1.05
C ALA A 155 -6.02 -0.80 -2.40
N ASN A 156 -6.23 -1.87 -3.16
CA ASN A 156 -6.74 -1.80 -4.53
C ASN A 156 -8.24 -2.07 -4.68
N ALA A 157 -8.87 -2.67 -3.64
CA ALA A 157 -10.28 -3.08 -3.72
C ALA A 157 -11.07 -2.78 -2.44
N ALA A 158 -10.45 -2.24 -1.41
CA ALA A 158 -11.03 -2.01 -0.10
C ALA A 158 -11.49 -3.28 0.64
N TYR A 159 -11.06 -4.46 0.19
CA TYR A 159 -11.18 -5.72 0.92
C TYR A 159 -10.25 -6.81 0.36
N ALA A 160 -9.98 -7.85 1.15
CA ALA A 160 -9.35 -9.08 0.69
C ALA A 160 -10.41 -10.19 0.59
N THR A 161 -10.25 -11.10 -0.38
CA THR A 161 -11.17 -12.24 -0.52
C THR A 161 -10.94 -13.25 0.60
N ASP A 162 -11.97 -14.05 0.92
CA ASP A 162 -11.86 -15.17 1.86
C ASP A 162 -10.73 -16.14 1.50
N TYR A 163 -10.47 -16.30 0.20
CA TYR A 163 -9.35 -17.10 -0.28
C TYR A 163 -8.00 -16.52 0.16
N LEU A 164 -7.79 -15.20 0.01
CA LEU A 164 -6.57 -14.52 0.45
C LEU A 164 -6.38 -14.58 1.96
N GLU A 165 -7.43 -14.31 2.74
CA GLU A 165 -7.38 -14.37 4.19
C GLU A 165 -6.94 -15.75 4.70
N LYS A 166 -7.31 -16.82 3.99
CA LYS A 166 -6.91 -18.19 4.31
C LYS A 166 -5.50 -18.56 3.84
N GLN A 167 -4.82 -17.71 3.08
CA GLN A 167 -3.44 -17.93 2.65
C GLN A 167 -2.41 -17.48 3.68
N PHE A 168 -2.82 -16.81 4.73
CA PHE A 168 -1.93 -16.29 5.76
C PHE A 168 -0.91 -17.32 6.26
N GLY A 169 0.36 -16.94 6.27
CA GLY A 169 1.45 -17.75 6.74
C GLY A 169 1.72 -19.03 5.93
N GLN A 170 1.17 -19.15 4.73
CA GLN A 170 1.17 -20.39 3.97
C GLN A 170 2.24 -20.40 2.88
N PHE A 171 3.36 -21.02 3.17
CA PHE A 171 4.38 -21.34 2.18
C PHE A 171 4.05 -22.60 1.35
N THR A 172 3.02 -23.35 1.72
CA THR A 172 2.57 -24.56 1.02
C THR A 172 1.44 -24.28 0.03
N ARG A 173 0.92 -23.07 -0.01
CA ARG A 173 -0.12 -22.60 -0.92
C ARG A 173 0.42 -21.47 -1.80
N SER A 174 -0.34 -21.08 -2.82
CA SER A 174 0.04 -19.92 -3.64
C SER A 174 0.09 -18.64 -2.81
N TYR A 175 1.01 -17.74 -3.18
CA TYR A 175 1.06 -16.39 -2.66
C TYR A 175 0.61 -15.43 -3.77
N PRO A 176 -0.70 -15.17 -3.92
CA PRO A 176 -1.27 -14.52 -5.09
C PRO A 176 -1.10 -12.99 -5.04
N TYR A 177 0.13 -12.54 -4.91
CA TYR A 177 0.49 -11.13 -4.79
C TYR A 177 0.34 -10.35 -6.10
N GLU A 178 0.84 -10.93 -7.20
CA GLU A 178 1.00 -10.19 -8.46
C GLU A 178 -0.25 -10.23 -9.37
N GLY A 179 -1.43 -10.56 -8.84
CA GLY A 179 -2.63 -10.70 -9.66
C GLY A 179 -2.63 -11.94 -10.57
N SER A 180 -1.84 -12.96 -10.24
CA SER A 180 -1.73 -14.19 -11.04
C SER A 180 -2.81 -15.23 -10.71
N ASP A 181 -3.54 -15.07 -9.62
CA ASP A 181 -4.57 -16.00 -9.17
C ASP A 181 -5.95 -15.33 -9.16
N PRO A 182 -6.86 -15.70 -10.09
CA PRO A 182 -8.20 -15.11 -10.15
C PRO A 182 -9.05 -15.32 -8.91
N LEU A 183 -8.77 -16.31 -8.06
CA LEU A 183 -9.48 -16.52 -6.80
C LEU A 183 -9.20 -15.42 -5.78
N ALA A 184 -8.08 -14.70 -5.96
CA ALA A 184 -7.73 -13.53 -5.16
C ALA A 184 -8.45 -12.25 -5.61
N PHE A 185 -9.12 -12.26 -6.77
CA PHE A 185 -9.74 -11.05 -7.31
C PHE A 185 -11.05 -10.75 -6.59
N PRO A 186 -11.28 -9.48 -6.22
CA PRO A 186 -12.55 -9.06 -5.64
C PRO A 186 -13.68 -9.22 -6.67
N THR A 187 -14.81 -9.79 -6.24
CA THR A 187 -15.98 -9.95 -7.11
C THR A 187 -16.61 -8.60 -7.50
N SER A 188 -16.40 -7.56 -6.71
CA SER A 188 -16.80 -6.18 -6.99
C SER A 188 -15.89 -5.46 -8.00
N GLY A 189 -14.79 -6.11 -8.42
CA GLY A 189 -13.73 -5.46 -9.18
C GLY A 189 -12.81 -4.60 -8.31
N PHE A 190 -11.78 -4.08 -8.92
CA PHE A 190 -10.81 -3.18 -8.30
C PHE A 190 -11.24 -1.71 -8.43
N LEU A 191 -10.57 -0.81 -7.73
CA LEU A 191 -10.85 0.64 -7.82
C LEU A 191 -10.73 1.18 -9.24
N TRP A 192 -9.74 0.71 -10.02
CA TRP A 192 -9.63 1.10 -11.44
C TRP A 192 -10.78 0.59 -12.29
N ASP A 193 -11.32 -0.62 -12.03
CA ASP A 193 -12.47 -1.14 -12.76
C ASP A 193 -13.70 -0.26 -12.50
N ASN A 194 -13.86 0.21 -11.25
CA ASN A 194 -14.91 1.15 -10.86
C ASN A 194 -14.74 2.51 -11.54
N ALA A 195 -13.52 3.06 -11.57
CA ALA A 195 -13.22 4.31 -12.27
C ALA A 195 -13.54 4.21 -13.76
N LEU A 196 -13.10 3.13 -14.42
CA LEU A 196 -13.36 2.87 -15.83
C LEU A 196 -14.86 2.70 -16.13
N ALA A 197 -15.61 2.00 -15.27
CA ALA A 197 -17.05 1.87 -15.38
C ALA A 197 -17.78 3.23 -15.30
N LYS A 198 -17.21 4.19 -14.57
CA LYS A 198 -17.66 5.58 -14.48
C LYS A 198 -17.05 6.48 -15.56
N LYS A 199 -16.46 5.91 -16.62
CA LYS A 199 -15.84 6.61 -17.76
C LYS A 199 -14.71 7.55 -17.34
N LYS A 200 -14.02 7.26 -16.23
CA LYS A 200 -12.81 7.97 -15.83
C LYS A 200 -11.61 7.34 -16.52
N THR A 201 -10.64 8.16 -16.85
CA THR A 201 -9.36 7.70 -17.43
C THR A 201 -8.44 7.20 -16.33
N PHE A 202 -7.67 6.15 -16.65
CA PHE A 202 -6.80 5.48 -15.69
C PHE A 202 -5.42 5.19 -16.27
N ARG A 203 -4.38 5.29 -15.44
CA ARG A 203 -3.01 4.90 -15.78
C ARG A 203 -2.34 4.18 -14.62
N ASN A 204 -1.71 3.04 -14.94
CA ASN A 204 -1.01 2.19 -13.99
C ASN A 204 0.51 2.21 -14.23
N TYR A 205 1.24 2.47 -13.16
CA TYR A 205 2.70 2.40 -13.11
C TYR A 205 3.10 1.36 -12.06
N GLY A 206 3.14 0.09 -12.47
CA GLY A 206 3.80 -0.98 -11.74
C GLY A 206 2.95 -1.88 -10.85
N GLU A 207 1.72 -1.51 -10.51
CA GLU A 207 0.87 -2.35 -9.68
C GLU A 207 0.39 -3.59 -10.44
N PHE A 208 0.53 -4.78 -9.85
CA PHE A 208 0.25 -6.09 -10.44
C PHE A 208 0.94 -6.34 -11.78
N VAL A 209 2.20 -5.92 -11.89
CA VAL A 209 3.00 -6.02 -13.11
C VAL A 209 4.20 -6.93 -12.89
N LYS A 210 4.41 -7.90 -13.76
CA LYS A 210 5.67 -8.64 -13.91
C LYS A 210 6.63 -7.88 -14.81
N SER A 211 7.92 -7.98 -14.51
CA SER A 211 8.98 -7.30 -15.25
C SER A 211 9.98 -8.27 -15.83
N SER A 212 10.44 -7.99 -17.03
CA SER A 212 11.59 -8.65 -17.65
C SER A 212 12.62 -7.61 -18.10
N TYR A 213 13.88 -8.01 -18.11
CA TYR A 213 15.02 -7.13 -18.37
C TYR A 213 15.88 -7.70 -19.50
N GLU A 214 16.36 -6.82 -20.37
CA GLU A 214 17.38 -7.10 -21.36
C GLU A 214 18.56 -6.13 -21.20
N PRO A 215 19.77 -6.63 -20.92
CA PRO A 215 20.17 -8.05 -20.80
C PRO A 215 19.55 -8.70 -19.53
N ARG A 216 19.37 -10.03 -19.59
CA ARG A 216 18.97 -10.80 -18.39
C ARG A 216 20.00 -10.65 -17.31
N GLY A 217 19.55 -10.51 -16.05
CA GLY A 217 20.41 -10.34 -14.90
C GLY A 217 20.92 -8.91 -14.71
N ALA A 218 20.30 -7.93 -15.40
CA ALA A 218 20.57 -6.52 -15.13
C ALA A 218 20.42 -6.23 -13.62
N THR A 219 21.39 -5.53 -13.07
CA THR A 219 21.51 -5.25 -11.64
C THR A 219 20.92 -3.89 -11.28
N TRP A 220 20.77 -3.65 -9.99
CA TRP A 220 20.43 -2.32 -9.47
C TRP A 220 21.42 -1.24 -9.97
N ALA A 221 22.71 -1.57 -9.98
CA ALA A 221 23.76 -0.64 -10.44
C ALA A 221 23.63 -0.29 -11.92
N ASP A 222 23.24 -1.26 -12.77
CA ASP A 222 23.05 -1.01 -14.20
C ASP A 222 21.87 -0.04 -14.44
N LEU A 223 20.75 -0.24 -13.76
CA LEU A 223 19.57 0.63 -13.85
C LEU A 223 19.83 2.01 -13.22
N TYR A 224 20.58 2.06 -12.13
CA TYR A 224 20.99 3.33 -11.53
C TYR A 224 21.96 4.11 -12.45
N ALA A 225 22.86 3.41 -13.12
CA ALA A 225 23.75 4.02 -14.12
C ALA A 225 22.96 4.56 -15.32
N ASP A 226 21.94 3.84 -15.78
CA ASP A 226 21.03 4.35 -16.83
C ASP A 226 20.27 5.60 -16.37
N TYR A 227 19.83 5.62 -15.11
CA TYR A 227 19.20 6.80 -14.53
C TYR A 227 20.16 8.00 -14.49
N THR A 228 21.36 7.81 -13.95
CA THR A 228 22.35 8.90 -13.73
C THR A 228 22.93 9.44 -15.02
N ASN A 229 23.16 8.57 -16.01
CA ASN A 229 23.77 8.94 -17.29
C ASN A 229 22.72 9.31 -18.36
N GLY A 230 21.43 9.21 -18.06
CA GLY A 230 20.38 9.46 -19.04
C GLY A 230 20.38 8.46 -20.20
N THR A 231 20.84 7.24 -19.96
CA THR A 231 20.89 6.17 -20.96
C THR A 231 19.73 5.19 -20.76
N ALA A 232 19.53 4.28 -21.71
CA ALA A 232 18.54 3.21 -21.64
C ALA A 232 19.16 1.91 -22.18
N LYS A 233 20.29 1.52 -21.59
CA LYS A 233 21.01 0.28 -21.95
C LYS A 233 20.26 -0.96 -21.49
N VAL A 234 19.55 -0.84 -20.36
CA VAL A 234 18.66 -1.89 -19.86
C VAL A 234 17.25 -1.63 -20.39
N LYS A 235 16.76 -2.54 -21.20
CA LYS A 235 15.35 -2.52 -21.62
C LYS A 235 14.51 -3.22 -20.57
N VAL A 236 13.46 -2.55 -20.11
CA VAL A 236 12.45 -3.12 -19.21
C VAL A 236 11.17 -3.36 -19.99
N THR A 237 10.60 -4.55 -19.85
CA THR A 237 9.27 -4.87 -20.37
C THR A 237 8.36 -5.16 -19.18
N ALA A 238 7.25 -4.44 -19.11
CA ALA A 238 6.22 -4.57 -18.10
C ALA A 238 5.04 -5.39 -18.64
N THR A 239 4.67 -6.45 -17.94
CA THR A 239 3.56 -7.33 -18.31
C THR A 239 2.55 -7.38 -17.18
N PRO A 240 1.40 -6.67 -17.30
CA PRO A 240 0.33 -6.73 -16.31
C PRO A 240 -0.29 -8.13 -16.25
N ASN A 241 -0.53 -8.65 -15.03
CA ASN A 241 -1.14 -9.95 -14.84
C ASN A 241 -2.67 -9.90 -14.86
N ILE A 242 -3.24 -8.75 -14.52
CA ILE A 242 -4.69 -8.55 -14.53
C ILE A 242 -5.11 -7.99 -15.89
N LYS A 243 -6.05 -8.67 -16.54
CA LYS A 243 -6.47 -8.34 -17.91
C LYS A 243 -6.93 -6.88 -18.07
N SER A 244 -7.66 -6.35 -17.10
CA SER A 244 -8.14 -4.96 -17.15
C SER A 244 -7.02 -3.92 -17.06
N LEU A 245 -5.84 -4.28 -16.54
CA LEU A 245 -4.68 -3.38 -16.47
C LEU A 245 -3.90 -3.30 -17.79
N VAL A 246 -4.01 -4.29 -18.67
CA VAL A 246 -3.19 -4.39 -19.91
C VAL A 246 -3.21 -3.10 -20.74
N PRO A 247 -4.37 -2.50 -21.08
CA PRO A 247 -4.40 -1.29 -21.92
C PRO A 247 -4.00 -0.01 -21.15
N HIS A 248 -3.89 -0.08 -19.84
CA HIS A 248 -3.68 1.08 -18.97
C HIS A 248 -2.32 1.13 -18.31
N SER A 249 -1.52 0.07 -18.41
CA SER A 249 -0.20 0.01 -17.78
C SER A 249 0.89 0.62 -18.67
N HIS A 250 1.84 1.30 -18.03
CA HIS A 250 3.02 1.80 -18.73
C HIS A 250 3.90 0.61 -19.19
N PRO A 251 4.26 0.50 -20.49
CA PRO A 251 4.86 -0.71 -21.05
C PRO A 251 6.27 -1.03 -20.52
N ASN A 252 6.96 -0.05 -19.96
CA ASN A 252 8.32 -0.18 -19.47
C ASN A 252 8.49 0.14 -17.98
N PHE A 253 7.39 0.37 -17.26
CA PHE A 253 7.46 0.65 -15.83
C PHE A 253 7.52 -0.67 -15.05
N PRO A 254 8.63 -0.96 -14.35
CA PRO A 254 8.78 -2.22 -13.64
C PRO A 254 7.84 -2.29 -12.43
N GLY A 255 7.35 -3.48 -12.16
CA GLY A 255 6.61 -3.78 -10.93
C GLY A 255 7.52 -3.86 -9.71
N PHE A 256 7.32 -4.91 -8.90
CA PHE A 256 7.98 -5.09 -7.61
C PHE A 256 9.52 -5.23 -7.62
N PRO A 257 10.22 -5.78 -8.66
CA PRO A 257 11.64 -6.14 -8.50
C PRO A 257 12.49 -5.06 -7.85
N LEU A 258 13.01 -5.33 -6.65
CA LEU A 258 13.84 -4.42 -5.86
C LEU A 258 15.22 -4.14 -6.50
N THR A 259 15.56 -4.89 -7.53
CA THR A 259 16.72 -4.62 -8.39
C THR A 259 16.57 -3.35 -9.23
N THR A 260 15.37 -2.76 -9.27
CA THR A 260 15.14 -1.48 -9.94
C THR A 260 15.03 -0.36 -8.92
N PRO A 261 15.89 0.68 -8.98
CA PRO A 261 15.80 1.83 -8.08
C PRO A 261 14.48 2.61 -8.28
N ASP A 262 13.88 3.13 -7.21
CA ASP A 262 12.67 3.97 -7.33
C ASP A 262 12.94 5.29 -8.06
N VAL A 263 14.16 5.80 -8.04
CA VAL A 263 14.54 6.97 -8.86
C VAL A 263 14.44 6.69 -10.36
N TYR A 264 14.70 5.44 -10.79
CA TYR A 264 14.48 5.01 -12.17
C TYR A 264 12.98 4.97 -12.50
N ARG A 265 12.15 4.41 -11.59
CA ARG A 265 10.69 4.41 -11.71
C ARG A 265 10.13 5.83 -11.76
N ALA A 266 10.56 6.69 -10.85
CA ALA A 266 10.14 8.08 -10.80
C ALA A 266 10.46 8.83 -12.09
N ARG A 267 11.62 8.60 -12.70
CA ARG A 267 11.95 9.20 -14.00
C ARG A 267 10.94 8.82 -15.09
N LEU A 268 10.62 7.54 -15.22
CA LEU A 268 9.64 7.07 -16.21
C LEU A 268 8.26 7.73 -16.01
N PHE A 269 7.83 7.86 -14.76
CA PHE A 269 6.60 8.57 -14.43
C PHE A 269 6.67 10.05 -14.79
N ILE A 270 7.75 10.74 -14.40
CA ILE A 270 7.94 12.18 -14.66
C ILE A 270 8.02 12.47 -16.16
N ASP A 271 8.66 11.60 -16.94
CA ASP A 271 8.77 11.79 -18.38
C ASP A 271 7.39 11.66 -19.06
N GLU A 272 6.56 10.69 -18.67
CA GLU A 272 5.19 10.59 -19.19
C GLU A 272 4.28 11.70 -18.65
N LEU A 273 4.49 12.15 -17.39
CA LEU A 273 3.78 13.31 -16.81
C LEU A 273 3.98 14.56 -17.67
N LYS A 274 5.22 14.87 -18.07
CA LYS A 274 5.51 16.02 -18.96
C LYS A 274 4.77 15.91 -20.29
N GLU A 275 4.63 14.69 -20.83
CA GLU A 275 3.84 14.50 -22.04
C GLU A 275 2.34 14.76 -21.83
N TYR A 276 1.80 14.32 -20.68
CA TYR A 276 0.42 14.63 -20.31
C TYR A 276 0.19 16.13 -20.12
N GLU A 277 1.11 16.81 -19.45
CA GLU A 277 1.06 18.26 -19.27
C GLU A 277 1.03 18.98 -20.62
N ARG A 278 1.94 18.61 -21.54
CA ARG A 278 2.00 19.19 -22.88
C ARG A 278 0.72 18.95 -23.69
N LYS A 279 0.04 17.82 -23.48
CA LYS A 279 -1.18 17.44 -24.21
C LYS A 279 -2.47 17.88 -23.51
N GLY A 280 -2.42 18.26 -22.25
CA GLY A 280 -3.61 18.53 -21.44
C GLY A 280 -4.48 17.29 -21.22
N THR A 281 -3.87 16.10 -21.06
CA THR A 281 -4.59 14.82 -21.04
C THR A 281 -4.24 13.95 -19.83
N PHE A 282 -3.89 14.55 -18.70
CA PHE A 282 -3.55 13.80 -17.51
C PHE A 282 -4.72 12.90 -17.06
N PRO A 283 -4.49 11.63 -16.70
CA PRO A 283 -5.57 10.72 -16.32
C PRO A 283 -6.28 11.13 -15.02
N ASN A 284 -7.57 10.78 -14.90
CA ASN A 284 -8.33 11.04 -13.67
C ASN A 284 -7.81 10.22 -12.48
N LEU A 285 -7.37 8.98 -12.71
CA LEU A 285 -6.80 8.10 -11.69
C LEU A 285 -5.45 7.59 -12.16
N VAL A 286 -4.43 7.76 -11.33
CA VAL A 286 -3.07 7.26 -11.57
C VAL A 286 -2.64 6.40 -10.39
N TYR A 287 -2.15 5.20 -10.66
CA TYR A 287 -1.45 4.38 -9.69
C TYR A 287 0.05 4.48 -9.93
N LEU A 288 0.81 4.73 -8.85
CA LEU A 288 2.27 4.80 -8.88
C LEU A 288 2.84 3.89 -7.79
N PHE A 289 3.50 2.81 -8.19
CA PHE A 289 4.07 1.82 -7.29
C PHE A 289 5.57 2.02 -7.10
N LEU A 290 6.00 2.25 -5.86
CA LEU A 290 7.38 2.52 -5.46
C LEU A 290 7.80 1.57 -4.32
N PRO A 291 8.28 0.34 -4.62
CA PRO A 291 8.47 -0.71 -3.62
C PRO A 291 9.84 -0.72 -2.92
N CYS A 292 10.75 0.19 -3.20
CA CYS A 292 12.14 0.08 -2.71
C CYS A 292 12.34 0.35 -1.21
N ASP A 293 11.28 0.60 -0.46
CA ASP A 293 11.34 0.65 1.00
C ASP A 293 11.18 -0.75 1.64
N HIS A 294 10.97 -1.78 0.83
CA HIS A 294 10.77 -3.17 1.26
C HIS A 294 12.04 -3.82 1.85
#